data_405f637cb82101f92a452a670918eefa
#
_entry.id   405f637cb82101f92a452a670918eefa
#
_cell.length_a   1.000
_cell.length_b   1.000
_cell.length_c   1.000
_cell.angle_alpha   90.00
_cell.angle_beta   90.00
_cell.angle_gamma   90.00
#
_symmetry.space_group_name_H-M   'P 1'
#
loop_
_entity.id
_entity.type
_entity.pdbx_description
1 polymer ?
#
loop_
_entity_poly.entity_id
_entity_poly.type
_entity_poly.pdbx_seq_one_letter_code
_entity_poly.pdbx_strand_id
1 'polypeptide(L)'
;KDWRDKDQSDGFGKVYVTEKVAQIKQIPFDASKLHSSPQMAAQHNMVDDGSGKVEIWRVENNGRIQVDQNSYGEFYGGDCYIILYTYPRGQIIYTWQGANATRDELTTSAFLTVQLDRSLGGQAVQIRVSQGKEPVHLLSLFKDKPLIIYKNGTSKKGGQAPAPPTRLFQVRRNLASITRIVEVDVDANSLNSNDVFVLKLPQNSGYIWVGKGASQEEEKGAEYVASVLKCKTLRIQEGEEPEEFWNSLGGKKDYQTSPLLETQAEDHPPRLYGCSNKTGRFVIEEIPGEFTQDDLAEDDVMLLDAWEQIFIWIGKDANEVEKKESLKSAKMYLETDPSGRDKRTPIVIIKQGHEPPTFTGWFLGWDSSKW
;
A
#
# COMPACT_ATOMS: atom_id res chain seq x y z
N LYS A 1 36.83 -25.76 32.41
CA LYS A 1 35.55 -26.25 31.97
C LYS A 1 34.78 -25.06 31.35
N ASP A 2 34.39 -25.21 30.12
CA ASP A 2 33.61 -24.16 29.44
C ASP A 2 32.29 -23.98 30.20
N TRP A 3 31.96 -22.76 30.52
CA TRP A 3 30.70 -22.45 31.18
C TRP A 3 29.49 -22.94 30.39
N ARG A 4 29.58 -22.99 29.09
CA ARG A 4 28.53 -23.55 28.24
C ARG A 4 28.47 -25.07 28.32
N ASP A 5 29.62 -25.65 28.31
CA ASP A 5 29.72 -27.10 28.47
C ASP A 5 29.30 -27.50 29.87
N LYS A 6 29.70 -26.73 30.84
CA LYS A 6 29.25 -26.93 32.18
C LYS A 6 27.76 -26.75 32.30
N ASP A 7 27.27 -25.72 31.71
CA ASP A 7 25.86 -25.55 31.66
C ASP A 7 25.18 -26.53 30.79
N GLN A 8 25.81 -26.90 29.76
CA GLN A 8 25.35 -27.97 28.96
C GLN A 8 25.54 -29.28 29.64
N SER A 9 26.66 -29.38 30.26
CA SER A 9 26.96 -30.54 31.10
C SER A 9 26.18 -30.47 32.40
N ASP A 10 25.95 -29.30 32.85
CA ASP A 10 25.20 -28.98 34.05
C ASP A 10 23.97 -28.10 33.81
N GLY A 11 23.76 -27.69 32.59
CA GLY A 11 22.59 -26.92 32.18
C GLY A 11 22.57 -25.46 32.60
N PHE A 12 23.67 -24.93 33.10
CA PHE A 12 23.69 -23.59 33.69
C PHE A 12 23.25 -22.49 32.71
N GLY A 13 23.83 -22.43 31.51
CA GLY A 13 23.46 -21.41 30.53
C GLY A 13 22.01 -21.51 30.04
N LYS A 14 21.55 -22.74 29.88
CA LYS A 14 20.16 -22.98 29.52
C LYS A 14 19.18 -22.54 30.61
N VAL A 15 19.49 -22.89 31.83
CA VAL A 15 18.69 -22.51 33.00
C VAL A 15 18.64 -20.97 33.11
N TYR A 16 19.78 -20.35 33.01
CA TYR A 16 19.87 -18.90 33.11
C TYR A 16 19.08 -18.19 32.00
N VAL A 17 19.19 -18.61 30.75
CA VAL A 17 18.45 -18.04 29.64
C VAL A 17 16.96 -18.29 29.81
N THR A 18 16.57 -19.50 30.22
CA THR A 18 15.16 -19.84 30.43
C THR A 18 14.55 -19.01 31.56
N GLU A 19 15.26 -18.85 32.65
CA GLU A 19 14.81 -18.04 33.78
C GLU A 19 14.66 -16.58 33.39
N LYS A 20 15.61 -16.03 32.64
CA LYS A 20 15.48 -14.66 32.13
C LYS A 20 14.29 -14.46 31.21
N VAL A 21 14.08 -15.39 30.30
CA VAL A 21 12.92 -15.34 29.39
C VAL A 21 11.62 -15.48 30.17
N ALA A 22 11.57 -16.34 31.17
CA ALA A 22 10.41 -16.52 32.03
C ALA A 22 10.11 -15.30 32.89
N GLN A 23 11.13 -14.51 33.22
CA GLN A 23 10.99 -13.30 34.03
C GLN A 23 10.64 -12.06 33.22
N ILE A 24 10.65 -12.11 31.90
CA ILE A 24 10.20 -11.00 31.07
C ILE A 24 8.71 -10.81 31.26
N LYS A 25 8.38 -9.86 32.10
CA LYS A 25 6.99 -9.49 32.37
C LYS A 25 6.40 -8.84 31.13
N GLN A 26 5.39 -9.45 30.57
CA GLN A 26 4.61 -8.83 29.52
C GLN A 26 3.91 -7.60 30.08
N ILE A 27 4.27 -6.42 29.61
CA ILE A 27 3.59 -5.17 29.97
C ILE A 27 2.43 -5.02 28.98
N PRO A 28 1.17 -4.93 29.47
CA PRO A 28 0.03 -4.67 28.59
C PRO A 28 0.26 -3.38 27.79
N PHE A 29 -0.07 -3.44 26.51
CA PHE A 29 -0.04 -2.26 25.66
C PHE A 29 -1.24 -1.37 25.98
N ASP A 30 -0.99 -0.07 26.19
CA ASP A 30 -2.05 0.90 26.42
C ASP A 30 -2.58 1.45 25.09
N ALA A 31 -3.65 0.83 24.60
CA ALA A 31 -4.26 1.19 23.32
C ALA A 31 -4.91 2.57 23.29
N SER A 32 -5.15 3.20 24.44
CA SER A 32 -5.69 4.57 24.48
C SER A 32 -4.77 5.59 23.83
N LYS A 33 -3.46 5.31 23.80
CA LYS A 33 -2.45 6.17 23.18
C LYS A 33 -2.56 6.24 21.67
N LEU A 34 -3.24 5.30 21.03
CA LEU A 34 -3.40 5.28 19.57
C LEU A 34 -4.20 6.48 19.05
N HIS A 35 -5.10 7.03 19.87
CA HIS A 35 -5.90 8.19 19.49
C HIS A 35 -5.07 9.48 19.40
N SER A 36 -3.95 9.55 20.10
CA SER A 36 -3.03 10.70 20.09
C SER A 36 -1.84 10.53 19.15
N SER A 37 -1.72 9.39 18.48
CA SER A 37 -0.66 9.17 17.51
C SER A 37 -0.76 10.21 16.41
N PRO A 38 0.31 10.95 16.09
CA PRO A 38 0.29 11.86 14.96
C PRO A 38 0.04 11.08 13.69
N GLN A 39 -0.95 11.51 12.92
CA GLN A 39 -1.10 11.02 11.56
C GLN A 39 0.18 11.34 10.79
N MET A 40 0.69 10.35 10.12
CA MET A 40 1.96 10.49 9.42
C MET A 40 1.90 11.32 8.16
N ALA A 41 0.83 11.99 7.91
CA ALA A 41 0.80 13.09 6.95
C ALA A 41 1.87 14.17 7.26
N ALA A 42 2.43 14.12 8.47
CA ALA A 42 3.55 14.97 8.84
C ALA A 42 4.82 14.76 8.05
N GLN A 43 4.80 13.81 7.25
CA GLN A 43 5.92 13.39 6.67
C GLN A 43 6.43 14.35 5.75
N HIS A 44 6.52 15.35 5.70
CA HIS A 44 7.31 15.95 4.66
C HIS A 44 6.85 17.29 4.18
N ASN A 45 6.81 18.21 5.10
CA ASN A 45 6.96 19.62 4.80
C ASN A 45 8.34 19.89 4.15
N MET A 46 8.58 19.25 3.03
CA MET A 46 9.66 19.69 2.16
C MET A 46 9.21 21.00 1.52
N VAL A 47 9.89 22.08 1.87
CA VAL A 47 9.64 23.40 1.31
C VAL A 47 10.30 23.47 -0.08
N ASP A 48 9.66 22.83 -1.06
CA ASP A 48 10.09 22.84 -2.46
C ASP A 48 8.85 22.56 -3.33
N ASP A 49 8.78 23.26 -4.47
CA ASP A 49 7.63 23.19 -5.38
C ASP A 49 7.71 22.09 -6.45
N GLY A 50 8.78 21.28 -6.43
CA GLY A 50 8.98 20.22 -7.43
C GLY A 50 9.43 20.71 -8.81
N SER A 51 9.81 21.98 -8.96
CA SER A 51 10.18 22.56 -10.27
C SER A 51 11.60 22.28 -10.71
N GLY A 52 12.39 21.58 -9.89
CA GLY A 52 13.77 21.24 -10.20
C GLY A 52 13.92 20.21 -11.32
N LYS A 53 15.14 19.79 -11.55
CA LYS A 53 15.47 18.82 -12.59
C LYS A 53 15.21 17.39 -12.10
N VAL A 54 14.50 16.61 -12.90
CA VAL A 54 14.18 15.20 -12.62
C VAL A 54 14.88 14.29 -13.62
N GLU A 55 15.54 13.25 -13.12
CA GLU A 55 16.13 12.17 -13.91
C GLU A 55 15.69 10.84 -13.30
N ILE A 56 15.21 9.92 -14.13
CA ILE A 56 14.68 8.63 -13.67
C ILE A 56 15.38 7.47 -14.38
N TRP A 57 15.77 6.47 -13.60
CA TRP A 57 16.32 5.20 -14.09
C TRP A 57 15.50 4.05 -13.53
N ARG A 58 15.34 3.00 -14.34
CA ARG A 58 14.82 1.71 -13.92
C ARG A 58 15.98 0.78 -13.58
N VAL A 59 15.86 0.03 -12.50
CA VAL A 59 16.83 -0.98 -12.12
C VAL A 59 16.65 -2.22 -13.00
N GLU A 60 17.72 -2.66 -13.64
CA GLU A 60 17.72 -3.83 -14.51
C GLU A 60 19.10 -4.51 -14.54
N ASN A 61 19.15 -5.82 -14.38
CA ASN A 61 20.37 -6.64 -14.51
C ASN A 61 21.59 -6.09 -13.74
N ASN A 62 21.42 -5.80 -12.46
CA ASN A 62 22.47 -5.22 -11.57
C ASN A 62 22.93 -3.80 -11.96
N GLY A 63 22.25 -3.16 -12.87
CA GLY A 63 22.50 -1.80 -13.30
C GLY A 63 21.23 -0.98 -13.39
N ARG A 64 21.33 0.19 -14.00
CA ARG A 64 20.20 1.07 -14.22
C ARG A 64 20.10 1.51 -15.68
N ILE A 65 18.88 1.61 -16.17
CA ILE A 65 18.56 2.07 -17.52
C ILE A 65 17.77 3.36 -17.42
N GLN A 66 18.17 4.38 -18.16
CA GLN A 66 17.46 5.65 -18.16
C GLN A 66 16.07 5.50 -18.76
N VAL A 67 15.08 6.05 -18.08
CA VAL A 67 13.68 6.06 -18.51
C VAL A 67 13.46 7.26 -19.43
N ASP A 68 12.67 7.05 -20.49
CA ASP A 68 12.27 8.14 -21.40
C ASP A 68 11.42 9.17 -20.63
N GLN A 69 11.70 10.45 -20.84
CA GLN A 69 10.97 11.54 -20.17
C GLN A 69 9.46 11.50 -20.44
N ASN A 70 9.04 10.99 -21.60
CA ASN A 70 7.62 10.85 -21.92
C ASN A 70 6.90 9.82 -21.05
N SER A 71 7.66 8.93 -20.40
CA SER A 71 7.15 7.90 -19.48
C SER A 71 7.30 8.28 -18.00
N TYR A 72 7.74 9.49 -17.69
CA TYR A 72 7.84 9.94 -16.30
C TYR A 72 6.46 9.97 -15.64
N GLY A 73 6.37 9.34 -14.46
CA GLY A 73 5.10 9.15 -13.76
C GLY A 73 4.41 7.83 -14.06
N GLU A 74 5.01 6.96 -14.89
CA GLU A 74 4.52 5.62 -15.19
C GLU A 74 5.53 4.59 -14.65
N PHE A 75 5.14 3.83 -13.65
CA PHE A 75 5.98 2.84 -13.01
C PHE A 75 5.35 1.46 -13.08
N TYR A 76 6.19 0.43 -13.05
CA TYR A 76 5.76 -0.96 -12.96
C TYR A 76 5.93 -1.49 -11.54
N GLY A 77 4.89 -2.12 -11.00
CA GLY A 77 4.91 -2.67 -9.64
C GLY A 77 5.90 -3.81 -9.43
N GLY A 78 6.39 -4.42 -10.50
CA GLY A 78 7.43 -5.46 -10.44
C GLY A 78 8.86 -4.93 -10.51
N ASP A 79 9.05 -3.62 -10.64
CA ASP A 79 10.37 -3.01 -10.83
C ASP A 79 10.73 -2.05 -9.70
N CYS A 80 11.99 -1.61 -9.70
CA CYS A 80 12.47 -0.51 -8.87
C CYS A 80 12.97 0.63 -9.75
N TYR A 81 12.83 1.86 -9.25
CA TYR A 81 13.25 3.07 -9.95
C TYR A 81 14.09 3.95 -9.04
N ILE A 82 15.07 4.63 -9.64
CA ILE A 82 15.90 5.64 -8.96
C ILE A 82 15.54 6.98 -9.59
N ILE A 83 15.12 7.92 -8.76
CA ILE A 83 14.69 9.25 -9.17
C ILE A 83 15.63 10.27 -8.54
N LEU A 84 16.41 10.94 -9.35
CA LEU A 84 17.28 12.03 -8.92
C LEU A 84 16.58 13.37 -9.15
N TYR A 85 16.37 14.07 -8.09
CA TYR A 85 15.83 15.42 -8.09
C TYR A 85 16.90 16.44 -7.70
N THR A 86 17.16 17.40 -8.58
CA THR A 86 18.14 18.45 -8.36
C THR A 86 17.43 19.80 -8.27
N TYR A 87 17.65 20.51 -7.18
CA TYR A 87 17.05 21.81 -6.90
C TYR A 87 18.09 22.74 -6.25
N PRO A 88 17.81 24.05 -6.06
CA PRO A 88 18.82 25.01 -5.60
C PRO A 88 19.50 24.67 -4.28
N ARG A 89 18.82 23.94 -3.39
CA ARG A 89 19.39 23.55 -2.07
C ARG A 89 20.18 22.25 -2.09
N GLY A 90 20.20 21.52 -3.20
CA GLY A 90 20.93 20.26 -3.29
C GLY A 90 20.23 19.22 -4.16
N GLN A 91 20.31 17.98 -3.71
CA GLN A 91 19.80 16.83 -4.46
C GLN A 91 19.08 15.86 -3.54
N ILE A 92 18.03 15.27 -4.07
CA ILE A 92 17.28 14.19 -3.41
C ILE A 92 17.28 12.99 -4.34
N ILE A 93 17.57 11.82 -3.80
CA ILE A 93 17.45 10.54 -4.51
C ILE A 93 16.30 9.77 -3.88
N TYR A 94 15.22 9.62 -4.64
CA TYR A 94 14.14 8.70 -4.28
C TYR A 94 14.43 7.33 -4.87
N THR A 95 14.38 6.31 -4.02
CA THR A 95 14.46 4.91 -4.45
C THR A 95 13.06 4.31 -4.33
N TRP A 96 12.34 4.26 -5.44
CA TRP A 96 10.99 3.71 -5.46
C TRP A 96 11.04 2.21 -5.70
N GLN A 97 10.37 1.47 -4.83
CA GLN A 97 10.36 0.01 -4.83
C GLN A 97 8.95 -0.52 -5.06
N GLY A 98 8.75 -1.22 -6.17
CA GLY A 98 7.46 -1.81 -6.51
C GLY A 98 7.07 -2.94 -5.58
N ALA A 99 5.78 -3.14 -5.38
CA ALA A 99 5.22 -4.14 -4.47
C ALA A 99 5.60 -5.58 -4.84
N ASN A 100 5.82 -5.86 -6.12
CA ASN A 100 6.18 -7.17 -6.65
C ASN A 100 7.63 -7.22 -7.17
N ALA A 101 8.45 -6.26 -6.81
CA ALA A 101 9.88 -6.29 -7.13
C ALA A 101 10.56 -7.47 -6.44
N THR A 102 11.50 -8.10 -7.12
CA THR A 102 12.24 -9.22 -6.54
C THR A 102 13.23 -8.74 -5.47
N ARG A 103 13.61 -9.64 -4.59
CA ARG A 103 14.59 -9.35 -3.55
C ARG A 103 15.91 -8.83 -4.13
N ASP A 104 16.33 -9.36 -5.27
CA ASP A 104 17.55 -8.92 -5.96
C ASP A 104 17.40 -7.49 -6.48
N GLU A 105 16.26 -7.14 -7.03
CA GLU A 105 15.97 -5.76 -7.47
C GLU A 105 15.94 -4.78 -6.31
N LEU A 106 15.34 -5.16 -5.19
CA LEU A 106 15.33 -4.34 -3.98
C LEU A 106 16.75 -4.07 -3.50
N THR A 107 17.58 -5.11 -3.42
CA THR A 107 18.99 -4.99 -3.00
C THR A 107 19.79 -4.16 -3.97
N THR A 108 19.65 -4.41 -5.27
CA THR A 108 20.34 -3.65 -6.32
C THR A 108 19.94 -2.18 -6.31
N SER A 109 18.66 -1.87 -6.11
CA SER A 109 18.19 -0.49 -6.04
C SER A 109 18.84 0.29 -4.90
N ALA A 110 18.96 -0.34 -3.73
CA ALA A 110 19.64 0.27 -2.58
C ALA A 110 21.12 0.52 -2.86
N PHE A 111 21.81 -0.45 -3.44
CA PHE A 111 23.22 -0.31 -3.82
C PHE A 111 23.45 0.81 -4.85
N LEU A 112 22.64 0.86 -5.91
CA LEU A 112 22.76 1.87 -6.96
C LEU A 112 22.45 3.28 -6.43
N THR A 113 21.56 3.41 -5.47
CA THR A 113 21.27 4.69 -4.82
C THR A 113 22.50 5.22 -4.09
N VAL A 114 23.17 4.39 -3.31
CA VAL A 114 24.40 4.77 -2.61
C VAL A 114 25.52 5.10 -3.60
N GLN A 115 25.65 4.33 -4.66
CA GLN A 115 26.64 4.57 -5.71
C GLN A 115 26.39 5.91 -6.42
N LEU A 116 25.15 6.22 -6.74
CA LEU A 116 24.78 7.50 -7.35
C LEU A 116 25.10 8.67 -6.42
N ASP A 117 24.73 8.58 -5.14
CA ASP A 117 25.03 9.63 -4.16
C ASP A 117 26.54 9.89 -4.05
N ARG A 118 27.34 8.85 -3.98
CA ARG A 118 28.81 8.98 -3.97
C ARG A 118 29.34 9.70 -5.21
N SER A 119 28.80 9.38 -6.39
CA SER A 119 29.19 10.04 -7.65
C SER A 119 28.82 11.52 -7.68
N LEU A 120 27.85 11.94 -6.87
CA LEU A 120 27.38 13.32 -6.74
C LEU A 120 28.04 14.08 -5.59
N GLY A 121 28.99 13.47 -4.89
CA GLY A 121 29.71 14.08 -3.77
C GLY A 121 29.23 13.67 -2.39
N GLY A 122 28.28 12.75 -2.29
CA GLY A 122 27.82 12.16 -1.02
C GLY A 122 26.95 13.07 -0.16
N GLN A 123 26.33 14.09 -0.72
CA GLN A 123 25.51 15.07 0.00
C GLN A 123 24.01 14.98 -0.31
N ALA A 124 23.59 14.07 -1.18
CA ALA A 124 22.19 13.91 -1.52
C ALA A 124 21.39 13.33 -0.35
N VAL A 125 20.16 13.78 -0.21
CA VAL A 125 19.20 13.17 0.69
C VAL A 125 18.68 11.90 0.01
N GLN A 126 18.75 10.74 0.69
CA GLN A 126 18.29 9.47 0.16
C GLN A 126 16.98 9.08 0.83
N ILE A 127 15.93 8.89 0.05
CA ILE A 127 14.60 8.54 0.54
C ILE A 127 14.13 7.26 -0.15
N ARG A 128 13.93 6.20 0.62
CA ARG A 128 13.33 4.95 0.12
C ARG A 128 11.81 5.07 0.16
N VAL A 129 11.17 4.75 -0.94
CA VAL A 129 9.72 4.81 -1.12
C VAL A 129 9.19 3.46 -1.55
N SER A 130 8.27 2.90 -0.80
CA SER A 130 7.53 1.71 -1.21
C SER A 130 6.31 2.12 -2.04
N GLN A 131 5.95 1.30 -3.02
CA GLN A 131 4.74 1.50 -3.81
C GLN A 131 3.52 1.76 -2.91
N GLY A 132 2.74 2.79 -3.21
CA GLY A 132 1.60 3.22 -2.42
C GLY A 132 1.93 4.16 -1.26
N LYS A 133 3.20 4.40 -0.97
CA LYS A 133 3.68 5.28 0.12
C LYS A 133 4.44 6.50 -0.40
N GLU A 134 4.16 6.91 -1.60
CA GLU A 134 4.84 8.02 -2.24
C GLU A 134 4.56 9.33 -1.47
N PRO A 135 5.60 10.03 -1.01
CA PRO A 135 5.43 11.33 -0.38
C PRO A 135 4.93 12.38 -1.38
N VAL A 136 4.21 13.38 -0.87
CA VAL A 136 3.62 14.45 -1.68
C VAL A 136 4.68 15.14 -2.54
N HIS A 137 5.87 15.37 -2.02
CA HIS A 137 6.95 15.97 -2.80
C HIS A 137 7.34 15.14 -4.02
N LEU A 138 7.46 13.81 -3.88
CA LEU A 138 7.75 12.93 -5.02
C LEU A 138 6.64 13.04 -6.08
N LEU A 139 5.39 13.02 -5.67
CA LEU A 139 4.25 13.15 -6.58
C LEU A 139 4.23 14.51 -7.30
N SER A 140 4.70 15.57 -6.64
CA SER A 140 4.80 16.91 -7.25
C SER A 140 5.76 16.99 -8.43
N LEU A 141 6.71 16.05 -8.52
CA LEU A 141 7.69 16.02 -9.62
C LEU A 141 7.05 15.71 -10.98
N PHE A 142 5.86 15.16 -10.98
CA PHE A 142 5.14 14.76 -12.20
C PHE A 142 4.13 15.81 -12.70
N LYS A 143 4.21 17.03 -12.18
CA LYS A 143 3.49 18.22 -12.68
C LYS A 143 1.98 18.01 -12.81
N ASP A 144 1.35 17.69 -11.70
CA ASP A 144 -0.10 17.48 -11.59
C ASP A 144 -0.67 16.26 -12.36
N LYS A 145 0.20 15.44 -12.94
CA LYS A 145 -0.22 14.17 -13.53
C LYS A 145 -0.24 13.08 -12.46
N PRO A 146 -1.33 12.33 -12.33
CA PRO A 146 -1.38 11.20 -11.40
C PRO A 146 -0.31 10.16 -11.74
N LEU A 147 0.28 9.56 -10.72
CA LEU A 147 1.19 8.43 -10.89
C LEU A 147 0.39 7.22 -11.36
N ILE A 148 0.86 6.57 -12.41
CA ILE A 148 0.28 5.32 -12.94
C ILE A 148 1.17 4.16 -12.56
N ILE A 149 0.61 3.16 -11.87
CA ILE A 149 1.32 1.94 -11.50
C ILE A 149 0.76 0.78 -12.33
N TYR A 150 1.58 0.27 -13.23
CA TYR A 150 1.25 -0.91 -14.03
C TYR A 150 1.54 -2.19 -13.26
N LYS A 151 0.75 -3.23 -13.54
CA LYS A 151 1.05 -4.59 -13.10
C LYS A 151 2.32 -5.13 -13.74
N ASN A 152 2.90 -6.13 -13.08
CA ASN A 152 4.09 -6.81 -13.54
C ASN A 152 5.31 -5.88 -13.57
N GLY A 153 6.32 -6.25 -14.30
CA GLY A 153 7.56 -5.53 -14.44
C GLY A 153 8.29 -5.97 -15.68
N THR A 154 9.51 -5.48 -15.83
CA THR A 154 10.38 -5.93 -16.90
C THR A 154 10.91 -7.32 -16.58
N SER A 155 10.78 -8.24 -17.54
CA SER A 155 11.41 -9.54 -17.39
C SER A 155 12.93 -9.41 -17.44
N LYS A 156 13.62 -10.02 -16.50
CA LYS A 156 15.09 -10.05 -16.45
C LYS A 156 15.72 -10.84 -17.58
N LYS A 157 14.97 -11.77 -18.18
CA LYS A 157 15.39 -12.54 -19.35
C LYS A 157 14.41 -12.29 -20.47
N GLY A 158 14.84 -11.52 -21.48
CA GLY A 158 14.04 -11.30 -22.67
C GLY A 158 13.20 -10.03 -22.71
N GLY A 159 13.36 -9.14 -21.75
CA GLY A 159 12.67 -7.84 -21.75
C GLY A 159 11.30 -7.87 -21.10
N GLN A 160 10.57 -6.80 -21.25
CA GLN A 160 9.24 -6.62 -20.68
C GLN A 160 8.22 -7.53 -21.37
N ALA A 161 7.42 -8.24 -20.58
CA ALA A 161 6.30 -9.02 -21.13
C ALA A 161 5.30 -8.08 -21.84
N PRO A 162 4.73 -8.48 -22.99
CA PRO A 162 3.70 -7.69 -23.63
C PRO A 162 2.52 -7.44 -22.67
N ALA A 163 1.97 -6.23 -22.70
CA ALA A 163 0.77 -5.94 -21.95
C ALA A 163 -0.40 -6.80 -22.46
N PRO A 164 -1.25 -7.34 -21.55
CA PRO A 164 -2.41 -8.09 -21.97
C PRO A 164 -3.38 -7.21 -22.77
N PRO A 165 -4.19 -7.78 -23.68
CA PRO A 165 -5.11 -6.99 -24.49
C PRO A 165 -6.25 -6.34 -23.67
N THR A 166 -6.64 -6.96 -22.56
CA THR A 166 -7.65 -6.45 -21.65
C THR A 166 -7.00 -6.09 -20.32
N ARG A 167 -7.24 -4.88 -19.85
CA ARG A 167 -6.63 -4.35 -18.62
C ARG A 167 -7.66 -3.55 -17.84
N LEU A 168 -7.54 -3.58 -16.52
CA LEU A 168 -8.41 -2.82 -15.63
C LEU A 168 -7.55 -1.92 -14.73
N PHE A 169 -7.92 -0.65 -14.63
CA PHE A 169 -7.24 0.34 -13.79
C PHE A 169 -8.21 0.92 -12.77
N GLN A 170 -7.79 0.95 -11.52
CA GLN A 170 -8.49 1.64 -10.45
C GLN A 170 -7.97 3.07 -10.35
N VAL A 171 -8.90 4.02 -10.28
CA VAL A 171 -8.59 5.44 -10.07
C VAL A 171 -9.23 5.85 -8.75
N ARG A 172 -8.41 6.20 -7.77
CA ARG A 172 -8.84 6.60 -6.44
C ARG A 172 -8.23 7.91 -6.02
N ARG A 173 -9.07 8.83 -5.55
CA ARG A 173 -8.61 10.04 -4.89
C ARG A 173 -8.71 9.84 -3.38
N ASN A 174 -7.62 10.08 -2.67
CA ASN A 174 -7.61 9.99 -1.21
C ASN A 174 -8.04 11.32 -0.57
N LEU A 175 -8.16 11.32 0.77
CA LEU A 175 -8.54 12.50 1.53
C LEU A 175 -7.54 13.66 1.46
N ALA A 176 -6.28 13.37 1.15
CA ALA A 176 -5.26 14.39 0.91
C ALA A 176 -5.34 14.98 -0.51
N SER A 177 -6.41 14.72 -1.26
CA SER A 177 -6.63 15.19 -2.64
C SER A 177 -5.63 14.63 -3.65
N ILE A 178 -5.04 13.49 -3.37
CA ILE A 178 -4.10 12.80 -4.26
C ILE A 178 -4.84 11.73 -5.03
N THR A 179 -4.79 11.79 -6.36
CA THR A 179 -5.34 10.77 -7.24
C THR A 179 -4.27 9.74 -7.54
N ARG A 180 -4.60 8.46 -7.32
CA ARG A 180 -3.73 7.33 -7.63
C ARG A 180 -4.38 6.43 -8.67
N ILE A 181 -3.58 5.95 -9.61
CA ILE A 181 -4.00 5.04 -10.68
C ILE A 181 -3.17 3.77 -10.55
N VAL A 182 -3.83 2.65 -10.36
CA VAL A 182 -3.16 1.35 -10.24
C VAL A 182 -3.86 0.31 -11.10
N GLU A 183 -3.09 -0.46 -11.84
CA GLU A 183 -3.62 -1.59 -12.60
C GLU A 183 -3.97 -2.73 -11.65
N VAL A 184 -5.18 -3.25 -11.78
CA VAL A 184 -5.75 -4.31 -10.92
C VAL A 184 -6.12 -5.52 -11.76
N ASP A 185 -6.55 -6.60 -11.09
CA ASP A 185 -7.01 -7.79 -11.78
C ASP A 185 -8.24 -7.52 -12.63
N VAL A 186 -8.29 -8.10 -13.80
CA VAL A 186 -9.44 -8.03 -14.70
C VAL A 186 -10.52 -8.98 -14.18
N ASP A 187 -11.23 -8.52 -13.17
CA ASP A 187 -12.28 -9.26 -12.50
C ASP A 187 -13.30 -8.28 -11.91
N ALA A 188 -14.58 -8.66 -11.94
CA ALA A 188 -15.65 -7.82 -11.42
C ALA A 188 -15.49 -7.54 -9.91
N ASN A 189 -14.88 -8.45 -9.15
CA ASN A 189 -14.63 -8.23 -7.72
C ASN A 189 -13.55 -7.18 -7.42
N SER A 190 -12.81 -6.72 -8.43
CA SER A 190 -11.88 -5.60 -8.30
C SER A 190 -12.57 -4.24 -8.22
N LEU A 191 -13.83 -4.16 -8.64
CA LEU A 191 -14.59 -2.92 -8.63
C LEU A 191 -14.96 -2.47 -7.22
N ASN A 192 -15.24 -1.19 -7.09
CA ASN A 192 -15.75 -0.63 -5.84
C ASN A 192 -16.52 0.67 -6.14
N SER A 193 -17.64 0.87 -5.46
CA SER A 193 -18.58 1.96 -5.75
C SER A 193 -18.02 3.35 -5.47
N ASN A 194 -16.92 3.47 -4.74
CA ASN A 194 -16.34 4.77 -4.40
C ASN A 194 -15.39 5.32 -5.46
N ASP A 195 -14.94 4.48 -6.36
CA ASP A 195 -13.86 4.79 -7.27
C ASP A 195 -14.33 4.83 -8.72
N VAL A 196 -13.44 5.25 -9.60
CA VAL A 196 -13.59 5.14 -11.06
C VAL A 196 -12.64 4.06 -11.56
N PHE A 197 -13.09 3.29 -12.53
CA PHE A 197 -12.27 2.25 -13.17
C PHE A 197 -12.21 2.46 -14.68
N VAL A 198 -11.05 2.16 -15.25
CA VAL A 198 -10.86 2.15 -16.69
C VAL A 198 -10.67 0.71 -17.15
N LEU A 199 -11.61 0.21 -17.93
CA LEU A 199 -11.50 -1.09 -18.59
C LEU A 199 -11.01 -0.86 -20.01
N LYS A 200 -9.76 -1.25 -20.27
CA LYS A 200 -9.20 -1.24 -21.61
C LYS A 200 -9.44 -2.58 -22.27
N LEU A 201 -10.11 -2.56 -23.41
CA LEU A 201 -10.38 -3.72 -24.27
C LEU A 201 -9.38 -3.81 -25.43
N PRO A 202 -9.33 -4.93 -26.14
CA PRO A 202 -8.58 -5.01 -27.39
C PRO A 202 -8.97 -3.91 -28.39
N GLN A 203 -8.08 -3.59 -29.31
CA GLN A 203 -8.31 -2.59 -30.36
C GLN A 203 -8.47 -1.14 -29.84
N ASN A 204 -7.88 -0.85 -28.69
CA ASN A 204 -7.86 0.49 -28.11
C ASN A 204 -9.26 1.06 -27.84
N SER A 205 -10.21 0.22 -27.51
CA SER A 205 -11.54 0.61 -27.03
C SER A 205 -11.66 0.29 -25.53
N GLY A 206 -12.67 0.83 -24.86
CA GLY A 206 -12.92 0.51 -23.47
C GLY A 206 -14.01 1.34 -22.83
N TYR A 207 -14.06 1.27 -21.52
CA TYR A 207 -15.06 1.93 -20.69
C TYR A 207 -14.41 2.69 -19.54
N ILE A 208 -14.96 3.83 -19.20
CA ILE A 208 -14.76 4.48 -17.91
C ILE A 208 -16.00 4.20 -17.07
N TRP A 209 -15.84 3.34 -16.09
CA TRP A 209 -16.89 2.96 -15.16
C TRP A 209 -16.85 3.87 -13.93
N VAL A 210 -17.96 4.55 -13.66
CA VAL A 210 -18.05 5.53 -12.58
C VAL A 210 -18.88 4.96 -11.45
N GLY A 211 -18.26 4.71 -10.32
CA GLY A 211 -18.95 4.28 -9.11
C GLY A 211 -19.90 5.37 -8.59
N LYS A 212 -20.93 4.97 -7.86
CA LYS A 212 -21.97 5.90 -7.34
C LYS A 212 -21.39 6.96 -6.41
N GLY A 213 -20.29 6.66 -5.71
CA GLY A 213 -19.61 7.58 -4.81
C GLY A 213 -18.33 8.19 -5.38
N ALA A 214 -18.09 8.04 -6.67
CA ALA A 214 -16.89 8.55 -7.31
C ALA A 214 -16.90 10.08 -7.44
N SER A 215 -15.71 10.67 -7.40
CA SER A 215 -15.50 12.11 -7.57
C SER A 215 -15.21 12.49 -9.03
N GLN A 216 -15.37 13.78 -9.34
CA GLN A 216 -15.00 14.31 -10.66
C GLN A 216 -13.49 14.23 -10.90
N GLU A 217 -12.68 14.38 -9.87
CA GLU A 217 -11.22 14.27 -9.96
C GLU A 217 -10.78 12.86 -10.33
N GLU A 218 -11.50 11.85 -9.84
CA GLU A 218 -11.26 10.46 -10.23
C GLU A 218 -11.65 10.24 -11.70
N GLU A 219 -12.75 10.81 -12.16
CA GLU A 219 -13.10 10.77 -13.60
C GLU A 219 -12.02 11.42 -14.47
N LYS A 220 -11.48 12.57 -14.06
CA LYS A 220 -10.36 13.21 -14.77
C LYS A 220 -9.11 12.33 -14.80
N GLY A 221 -8.80 11.66 -13.69
CA GLY A 221 -7.72 10.69 -13.63
C GLY A 221 -7.94 9.51 -14.58
N ALA A 222 -9.18 9.04 -14.70
CA ALA A 222 -9.55 7.99 -15.65
C ALA A 222 -9.39 8.45 -17.11
N GLU A 223 -9.82 9.64 -17.44
CA GLU A 223 -9.60 10.22 -18.78
C GLU A 223 -8.11 10.34 -19.09
N TYR A 224 -7.32 10.74 -18.10
CA TYR A 224 -5.86 10.83 -18.25
C TYR A 224 -5.23 9.47 -18.57
N VAL A 225 -5.49 8.42 -17.78
CA VAL A 225 -4.91 7.10 -18.05
C VAL A 225 -5.41 6.52 -19.36
N ALA A 226 -6.68 6.74 -19.72
CA ALA A 226 -7.22 6.34 -21.02
C ALA A 226 -6.45 7.00 -22.18
N SER A 227 -6.12 8.28 -22.04
CA SER A 227 -5.33 9.00 -23.04
C SER A 227 -3.90 8.46 -23.16
N VAL A 228 -3.25 8.13 -22.04
CA VAL A 228 -1.91 7.52 -22.02
C VAL A 228 -1.93 6.17 -22.73
N LEU A 229 -2.96 5.38 -22.50
CA LEU A 229 -3.16 4.06 -23.15
C LEU A 229 -3.66 4.16 -24.58
N LYS A 230 -3.94 5.37 -25.06
CA LYS A 230 -4.54 5.64 -26.38
C LYS A 230 -5.86 4.87 -26.59
N CYS A 231 -6.65 4.80 -25.54
CA CYS A 231 -7.88 4.04 -25.49
C CYS A 231 -9.07 4.98 -25.71
N LYS A 232 -9.94 4.66 -26.65
CA LYS A 232 -11.23 5.36 -26.82
C LYS A 232 -12.24 4.74 -25.86
N THR A 233 -12.73 5.53 -24.93
CA THR A 233 -13.60 5.05 -23.87
C THR A 233 -15.01 5.60 -23.98
N LEU A 234 -15.98 4.79 -23.55
CA LEU A 234 -17.35 5.21 -23.26
C LEU A 234 -17.52 5.30 -21.74
N ARG A 235 -18.08 6.41 -21.28
CA ARG A 235 -18.43 6.59 -19.87
C ARG A 235 -19.69 5.79 -19.58
N ILE A 236 -19.64 4.94 -18.56
CA ILE A 236 -20.80 4.22 -18.02
C ILE A 236 -20.93 4.48 -16.53
N GLN A 237 -22.16 4.68 -16.08
CA GLN A 237 -22.47 4.83 -14.67
C GLN A 237 -22.68 3.46 -14.05
N GLU A 238 -22.28 3.28 -12.79
CA GLU A 238 -22.60 2.06 -12.03
C GLU A 238 -24.12 1.79 -12.07
N GLY A 239 -24.48 0.55 -12.45
CA GLY A 239 -25.87 0.13 -12.64
C GLY A 239 -26.34 0.21 -14.10
N GLU A 240 -25.58 0.81 -14.99
CA GLU A 240 -25.92 0.98 -16.43
C GLU A 240 -24.96 0.23 -17.35
N GLU A 241 -24.28 -0.78 -16.85
CA GLU A 241 -23.26 -1.51 -17.58
C GLU A 241 -23.84 -2.39 -18.68
N PRO A 242 -23.28 -2.32 -19.91
CA PRO A 242 -23.64 -3.26 -20.96
C PRO A 242 -23.09 -4.66 -20.65
N GLU A 243 -23.70 -5.69 -21.25
CA GLU A 243 -23.28 -7.07 -21.04
C GLU A 243 -21.81 -7.31 -21.40
N GLU A 244 -21.30 -6.65 -22.45
CA GLU A 244 -19.90 -6.73 -22.85
C GLU A 244 -18.95 -6.34 -21.70
N PHE A 245 -19.29 -5.33 -20.92
CA PHE A 245 -18.52 -4.89 -19.77
C PHE A 245 -18.31 -6.03 -18.78
N TRP A 246 -19.41 -6.67 -18.38
CA TRP A 246 -19.36 -7.79 -17.43
C TRP A 246 -18.64 -9.02 -18.00
N ASN A 247 -18.90 -9.34 -19.26
CA ASN A 247 -18.24 -10.47 -19.93
C ASN A 247 -16.72 -10.26 -19.98
N SER A 248 -16.26 -9.04 -20.19
CA SER A 248 -14.82 -8.70 -20.20
C SER A 248 -14.16 -8.82 -18.84
N LEU A 249 -14.94 -8.78 -17.77
CA LEU A 249 -14.49 -8.96 -16.38
C LEU A 249 -14.67 -10.39 -15.85
N GLY A 250 -14.98 -11.33 -16.72
CA GLY A 250 -15.22 -12.73 -16.33
C GLY A 250 -16.61 -13.02 -15.78
N GLY A 251 -17.57 -12.14 -16.05
CA GLY A 251 -18.95 -12.21 -15.56
C GLY A 251 -19.19 -11.27 -14.37
N LYS A 252 -20.45 -10.99 -14.12
CA LYS A 252 -20.87 -10.17 -13.00
C LYS A 252 -20.63 -10.90 -11.68
N LYS A 253 -19.97 -10.26 -10.73
CA LYS A 253 -19.71 -10.77 -9.38
C LYS A 253 -19.99 -9.69 -8.36
N ASP A 254 -20.06 -10.09 -7.11
CA ASP A 254 -20.15 -9.13 -6.01
C ASP A 254 -18.85 -8.33 -5.89
N TYR A 255 -19.01 -7.05 -5.68
CA TYR A 255 -17.91 -6.11 -5.42
C TYR A 255 -18.32 -5.17 -4.29
N GLN A 256 -17.40 -4.32 -3.85
CA GLN A 256 -17.67 -3.41 -2.73
C GLN A 256 -18.64 -2.31 -3.14
N THR A 257 -19.87 -2.38 -2.59
CA THR A 257 -20.96 -1.43 -2.86
C THR A 257 -21.40 -0.67 -1.61
N SER A 258 -20.68 -0.82 -0.48
CA SER A 258 -21.10 -0.20 0.77
C SER A 258 -21.12 1.32 0.68
N PRO A 259 -22.28 1.97 0.88
CA PRO A 259 -22.34 3.43 0.94
C PRO A 259 -21.57 4.01 2.14
N LEU A 260 -21.18 3.18 3.09
CA LEU A 260 -20.37 3.57 4.25
C LEU A 260 -18.96 4.00 3.87
N LEU A 261 -18.43 3.51 2.76
CA LEU A 261 -17.13 3.97 2.24
C LEU A 261 -17.19 5.43 1.79
N GLU A 262 -18.33 5.88 1.29
CA GLU A 262 -18.50 7.21 0.69
C GLU A 262 -18.61 8.33 1.72
N THR A 263 -19.42 8.11 2.76
CA THR A 263 -19.79 9.16 3.70
C THR A 263 -18.87 9.26 4.92
N GLN A 264 -18.18 8.18 5.27
CA GLN A 264 -17.38 8.13 6.49
C GLN A 264 -15.91 8.44 6.28
N ALA A 265 -15.41 8.28 5.07
CA ALA A 265 -14.01 8.52 4.78
C ALA A 265 -13.61 10.00 4.95
N GLU A 266 -14.56 10.94 4.84
CA GLU A 266 -14.28 12.37 5.03
C GLU A 266 -14.16 12.75 6.51
N ASP A 267 -15.10 12.29 7.34
CA ASP A 267 -15.16 12.63 8.75
C ASP A 267 -14.28 11.71 9.64
N HIS A 268 -14.21 10.45 9.27
CA HIS A 268 -13.51 9.41 10.02
C HIS A 268 -12.67 8.54 9.09
N PRO A 269 -11.49 9.00 8.68
CA PRO A 269 -10.63 8.24 7.78
C PRO A 269 -10.24 6.90 8.41
N PRO A 270 -10.17 5.82 7.61
CA PRO A 270 -9.78 4.52 8.13
C PRO A 270 -8.35 4.56 8.67
N ARG A 271 -8.10 3.82 9.74
CA ARG A 271 -6.80 3.71 10.38
C ARG A 271 -6.40 2.24 10.50
N LEU A 272 -5.19 1.94 10.08
CA LEU A 272 -4.64 0.57 10.14
C LEU A 272 -3.51 0.51 11.17
N TYR A 273 -3.51 -0.55 11.97
CA TYR A 273 -2.51 -0.80 12.99
C TYR A 273 -1.94 -2.20 12.86
N GLY A 274 -0.64 -2.33 13.01
CA GLY A 274 0.04 -3.61 13.15
C GLY A 274 0.18 -4.01 14.60
N CYS A 275 -0.18 -5.23 14.94
CA CYS A 275 -0.12 -5.79 16.29
C CYS A 275 0.88 -6.94 16.32
N SER A 276 1.97 -6.78 17.04
CA SER A 276 3.07 -7.76 17.06
C SER A 276 3.71 -7.87 18.42
N ASN A 277 4.23 -9.05 18.74
CA ASN A 277 5.07 -9.28 19.92
C ASN A 277 6.49 -9.78 19.58
N LYS A 278 6.93 -9.60 18.35
CA LYS A 278 8.23 -10.06 17.86
C LYS A 278 9.43 -9.55 18.67
N THR A 279 9.30 -8.37 19.26
CA THR A 279 10.36 -7.77 20.07
C THR A 279 10.36 -8.25 21.52
N GLY A 280 9.56 -9.24 21.86
CA GLY A 280 9.36 -9.74 23.22
C GLY A 280 8.29 -8.99 24.03
N ARG A 281 7.72 -7.95 23.47
CA ARG A 281 6.59 -7.20 24.04
C ARG A 281 5.52 -7.03 22.98
N PHE A 282 4.28 -7.16 23.38
CA PHE A 282 3.17 -6.82 22.51
C PHE A 282 3.10 -5.29 22.33
N VAL A 283 3.16 -4.86 21.08
CA VAL A 283 3.04 -3.46 20.69
C VAL A 283 2.07 -3.31 19.54
N ILE A 284 1.42 -2.16 19.47
CA ILE A 284 0.57 -1.78 18.37
C ILE A 284 1.13 -0.49 17.76
N GLU A 285 1.37 -0.51 16.47
CA GLU A 285 1.90 0.63 15.72
C GLU A 285 0.99 0.97 14.55
N GLU A 286 0.72 2.25 14.36
CA GLU A 286 -0.07 2.70 13.22
C GLU A 286 0.71 2.57 11.93
N ILE A 287 0.06 2.00 10.90
CA ILE A 287 0.56 2.02 9.53
C ILE A 287 0.12 3.34 8.90
N PRO A 288 1.03 4.22 8.61
CA PRO A 288 0.69 5.57 8.20
C PRO A 288 0.28 5.69 6.73
N GLY A 289 -0.46 6.74 6.46
CA GLY A 289 -0.85 7.13 5.11
C GLY A 289 -1.89 6.20 4.50
N GLU A 290 -1.92 6.16 3.19
CA GLU A 290 -2.74 5.24 2.43
C GLU A 290 -2.14 3.84 2.51
N PHE A 291 -2.93 2.85 2.88
CA PHE A 291 -2.43 1.50 3.05
C PHE A 291 -2.84 0.58 1.89
N THR A 292 -2.00 -0.39 1.64
CA THR A 292 -2.18 -1.40 0.61
C THR A 292 -2.16 -2.80 1.22
N GLN A 293 -2.50 -3.80 0.44
CA GLN A 293 -2.47 -5.19 0.88
C GLN A 293 -1.08 -5.62 1.39
N ASP A 294 -0.01 -5.00 0.89
CA ASP A 294 1.36 -5.29 1.34
C ASP A 294 1.66 -4.80 2.77
N ASP A 295 0.81 -3.94 3.31
CA ASP A 295 0.92 -3.54 4.72
C ASP A 295 0.41 -4.60 5.69
N LEU A 296 -0.27 -5.62 5.20
CA LEU A 296 -0.73 -6.75 6.00
C LEU A 296 0.39 -7.78 6.18
N ALA A 297 0.85 -7.95 7.40
CA ALA A 297 1.90 -8.89 7.74
C ALA A 297 1.33 -10.27 8.10
N GLU A 298 1.70 -11.30 7.35
CA GLU A 298 1.18 -12.66 7.52
C GLU A 298 1.48 -13.29 8.89
N ASP A 299 2.52 -12.82 9.53
CA ASP A 299 2.96 -13.32 10.85
C ASP A 299 2.46 -12.46 12.02
N ASP A 300 1.63 -11.48 11.76
CA ASP A 300 1.06 -10.57 12.76
C ASP A 300 -0.48 -10.58 12.73
N VAL A 301 -1.06 -9.83 13.64
CA VAL A 301 -2.47 -9.45 13.62
C VAL A 301 -2.57 -7.98 13.25
N MET A 302 -3.50 -7.63 12.36
CA MET A 302 -3.74 -6.25 11.97
C MET A 302 -5.10 -5.80 12.49
N LEU A 303 -5.18 -4.53 12.89
CA LEU A 303 -6.41 -3.90 13.32
C LEU A 303 -6.75 -2.78 12.35
N LEU A 304 -7.93 -2.86 11.74
CA LEU A 304 -8.44 -1.80 10.87
C LEU A 304 -9.65 -1.14 11.53
N ASP A 305 -9.50 0.13 11.85
CA ASP A 305 -10.62 0.96 12.29
C ASP A 305 -11.28 1.60 11.06
N ALA A 306 -12.42 1.06 10.68
CA ALA A 306 -13.25 1.57 9.60
C ALA A 306 -14.49 2.31 10.11
N TRP A 307 -14.44 2.87 11.30
CA TRP A 307 -15.47 3.62 12.03
C TRP A 307 -16.72 2.81 12.38
N GLU A 308 -17.50 2.38 11.41
CA GLU A 308 -18.71 1.57 11.64
C GLU A 308 -18.40 0.15 12.10
N GLN A 309 -17.19 -0.31 11.83
CA GLN A 309 -16.67 -1.62 12.22
C GLN A 309 -15.18 -1.50 12.55
N ILE A 310 -14.75 -2.31 13.50
CA ILE A 310 -13.33 -2.54 13.73
C ILE A 310 -13.04 -3.97 13.29
N PHE A 311 -12.09 -4.13 12.37
CA PHE A 311 -11.67 -5.44 11.88
C PHE A 311 -10.40 -5.87 12.58
N ILE A 312 -10.36 -7.13 12.99
CA ILE A 312 -9.14 -7.81 13.42
C ILE A 312 -8.81 -8.84 12.35
N TRP A 313 -7.78 -8.56 11.57
CA TRP A 313 -7.28 -9.44 10.53
C TRP A 313 -6.17 -10.30 11.09
N ILE A 314 -6.32 -11.62 11.03
CA ILE A 314 -5.38 -12.58 11.59
C ILE A 314 -4.54 -13.16 10.46
N GLY A 315 -3.26 -12.85 10.44
CA GLY A 315 -2.30 -13.46 9.52
C GLY A 315 -2.15 -14.96 9.81
N LYS A 316 -1.85 -15.73 8.78
CA LYS A 316 -1.79 -17.21 8.88
C LYS A 316 -0.77 -17.70 9.91
N ASP A 317 0.30 -16.93 10.13
CA ASP A 317 1.39 -17.28 11.05
C ASP A 317 1.36 -16.45 12.34
N ALA A 318 0.27 -15.75 12.63
CA ALA A 318 0.10 -14.99 13.87
C ALA A 318 0.02 -15.96 15.08
N ASN A 319 0.63 -15.57 16.19
CA ASN A 319 0.63 -16.38 17.40
C ASN A 319 -0.57 -16.09 18.33
N GLU A 320 -0.78 -16.96 19.31
CA GLU A 320 -1.93 -16.87 20.23
C GLU A 320 -1.88 -15.61 21.11
N VAL A 321 -0.70 -15.13 21.48
CA VAL A 321 -0.55 -13.90 22.27
C VAL A 321 -1.01 -12.70 21.44
N GLU A 322 -0.60 -12.60 20.21
CA GLU A 322 -1.01 -11.53 19.30
C GLU A 322 -2.53 -11.52 19.10
N LYS A 323 -3.14 -12.67 18.88
CA LYS A 323 -4.59 -12.81 18.73
C LYS A 323 -5.34 -12.33 19.97
N LYS A 324 -4.92 -12.77 21.15
CA LYS A 324 -5.57 -12.45 22.42
C LYS A 324 -5.39 -10.99 22.80
N GLU A 325 -4.17 -10.49 22.73
CA GLU A 325 -3.86 -9.11 23.10
C GLU A 325 -4.46 -8.11 22.10
N SER A 326 -4.53 -8.45 20.82
CA SER A 326 -5.18 -7.62 19.80
C SER A 326 -6.67 -7.45 20.07
N LEU A 327 -7.37 -8.51 20.46
CA LEU A 327 -8.80 -8.43 20.77
C LEU A 327 -9.04 -7.54 22.01
N LYS A 328 -8.23 -7.72 23.06
CA LYS A 328 -8.32 -6.85 24.26
C LYS A 328 -8.04 -5.39 23.92
N SER A 329 -7.02 -5.15 23.09
CA SER A 329 -6.65 -3.81 22.68
C SER A 329 -7.71 -3.16 21.81
N ALA A 330 -8.36 -3.89 20.92
CA ALA A 330 -9.46 -3.39 20.11
C ALA A 330 -10.64 -2.94 20.98
N LYS A 331 -10.98 -3.72 22.01
CA LYS A 331 -12.02 -3.33 22.98
C LYS A 331 -11.64 -2.09 23.76
N MET A 332 -10.41 -2.00 24.27
CA MET A 332 -9.92 -0.83 24.98
C MET A 332 -9.90 0.42 24.07
N TYR A 333 -9.44 0.26 22.84
CA TYR A 333 -9.45 1.33 21.85
C TYR A 333 -10.84 1.89 21.63
N LEU A 334 -11.84 1.02 21.46
CA LEU A 334 -13.22 1.43 21.28
C LEU A 334 -13.80 2.10 22.54
N GLU A 335 -13.55 1.54 23.70
CA GLU A 335 -14.06 2.07 24.98
C GLU A 335 -13.46 3.44 25.35
N THR A 336 -12.23 3.69 24.95
CA THR A 336 -11.49 4.93 25.27
C THR A 336 -11.55 5.97 24.18
N ASP A 337 -12.34 5.75 23.12
CA ASP A 337 -12.46 6.71 22.02
C ASP A 337 -13.07 8.03 22.53
N PRO A 338 -12.34 9.16 22.41
CA PRO A 338 -12.80 10.45 22.91
C PRO A 338 -13.89 11.10 22.04
N SER A 339 -14.16 10.58 20.85
CA SER A 339 -15.13 11.16 19.89
C SER A 339 -16.59 10.90 20.24
N GLY A 340 -16.88 10.15 21.30
CA GLY A 340 -18.25 9.77 21.66
C GLY A 340 -18.84 8.65 20.81
N ARG A 341 -18.01 7.90 20.14
CA ARG A 341 -18.36 6.76 19.31
C ARG A 341 -19.20 5.72 20.06
N ASP A 342 -20.12 5.06 19.36
CA ASP A 342 -20.91 3.98 19.95
C ASP A 342 -20.00 2.82 20.41
N LYS A 343 -20.07 2.54 21.71
CA LYS A 343 -19.28 1.46 22.33
C LYS A 343 -19.70 0.06 21.89
N ARG A 344 -20.82 -0.05 21.18
CA ARG A 344 -21.33 -1.30 20.61
C ARG A 344 -20.85 -1.51 19.17
N THR A 345 -19.97 -0.66 18.66
CA THR A 345 -19.38 -0.83 17.32
C THR A 345 -18.88 -2.27 17.13
N PRO A 346 -19.28 -2.98 16.09
CA PRO A 346 -18.88 -4.36 15.88
C PRO A 346 -17.36 -4.52 15.73
N ILE A 347 -16.83 -5.55 16.37
CA ILE A 347 -15.46 -6.00 16.18
C ILE A 347 -15.53 -7.30 15.36
N VAL A 348 -15.04 -7.27 14.13
CA VAL A 348 -15.13 -8.36 13.18
C VAL A 348 -13.78 -9.04 13.04
N ILE A 349 -13.74 -10.35 13.27
CA ILE A 349 -12.51 -11.14 13.16
C ILE A 349 -12.45 -11.79 11.78
N ILE A 350 -11.38 -11.56 11.05
CA ILE A 350 -11.14 -12.05 9.70
C ILE A 350 -9.85 -12.83 9.67
N LYS A 351 -9.86 -13.97 9.03
CA LYS A 351 -8.63 -14.75 8.77
C LYS A 351 -8.10 -14.44 7.39
N GLN A 352 -6.79 -14.41 7.26
CA GLN A 352 -6.11 -14.27 5.98
C GLN A 352 -6.67 -15.24 4.94
N GLY A 353 -6.95 -14.74 3.73
CA GLY A 353 -7.55 -15.51 2.65
C GLY A 353 -9.09 -15.55 2.66
N HIS A 354 -9.74 -15.01 3.69
CA HIS A 354 -11.19 -14.99 3.85
C HIS A 354 -11.75 -13.57 4.02
N GLU A 355 -11.11 -12.60 3.41
CA GLU A 355 -11.45 -11.19 3.54
C GLU A 355 -12.73 -10.86 2.77
N PRO A 356 -13.75 -10.30 3.44
CA PRO A 356 -14.96 -9.83 2.76
C PRO A 356 -14.70 -8.50 2.02
N PRO A 357 -15.54 -8.17 1.02
CA PRO A 357 -15.43 -6.91 0.29
C PRO A 357 -15.48 -5.67 1.20
N THR A 358 -16.21 -5.73 2.30
CA THR A 358 -16.28 -4.66 3.30
C THR A 358 -14.94 -4.37 3.99
N PHE A 359 -14.00 -5.28 3.90
CA PHE A 359 -12.62 -5.11 4.36
C PHE A 359 -11.70 -4.75 3.20
N THR A 360 -11.71 -5.52 2.11
CA THR A 360 -10.77 -5.35 1.00
C THR A 360 -10.92 -4.01 0.29
N GLY A 361 -12.12 -3.44 0.26
CA GLY A 361 -12.40 -2.16 -0.38
C GLY A 361 -11.68 -0.97 0.24
N TRP A 362 -11.17 -1.09 1.47
CA TRP A 362 -10.36 -0.05 2.11
C TRP A 362 -8.93 0.02 1.60
N PHE A 363 -8.46 -1.04 0.93
CA PHE A 363 -7.10 -1.16 0.43
C PHE A 363 -7.03 -0.79 -1.04
N LEU A 364 -6.01 -0.05 -1.41
CA LEU A 364 -5.77 0.28 -2.81
C LEU A 364 -5.21 -0.94 -3.55
N GLY A 365 -5.91 -1.40 -4.59
CA GLY A 365 -5.41 -2.45 -5.49
C GLY A 365 -5.34 -3.84 -4.88
N TRP A 366 -6.43 -4.33 -4.28
CA TRP A 366 -6.48 -5.68 -3.71
C TRP A 366 -6.30 -6.78 -4.75
N ASP A 367 -5.44 -7.74 -4.44
CA ASP A 367 -5.18 -8.94 -5.25
C ASP A 367 -5.62 -10.18 -4.47
N SER A 368 -6.74 -10.79 -4.87
CA SER A 368 -7.30 -11.96 -4.21
C SER A 368 -6.48 -13.24 -4.42
N SER A 369 -5.53 -13.23 -5.35
CA SER A 369 -4.65 -14.37 -5.64
C SER A 369 -3.35 -14.37 -4.83
N LYS A 370 -3.11 -13.34 -4.02
CA LYS A 370 -1.86 -13.16 -3.31
C LYS A 370 -1.62 -14.23 -2.22
N TRP A 371 -2.69 -14.79 -1.64
CA TRP A 371 -2.64 -15.85 -0.63
C TRP A 371 -3.87 -16.77 -0.61
#